data_804a34f58cb0d77b2be8ad0ddad84989
#
_entry.id   804a34f58cb0d77b2be8ad0ddad84989
#
_cell.length_a   1.000
_cell.length_b   1.000
_cell.length_c   1.000
_cell.angle_alpha   90.00
_cell.angle_beta   90.00
_cell.angle_gamma   90.00
#
_symmetry.space_group_name_H-M   'P 1'
#
loop_
_entity.id
_entity.type
_entity.pdbx_description
1 polymer ?
#
loop_
_entity_poly.entity_id
_entity_poly.type
_entity_poly.pdbx_seq_one_letter_code
_entity_poly.pdbx_strand_id
1 'polypeptide(L)'
;HLSIRRQRQMCIRDRISYNAIYASTELAKERGAYESFDGSLWSKGILPKDSLNILEENRGSEYLNVDKSETLDWETLRKKVKKDGMRNSNVMAIAPTATISNITGITQSIEPTYQNLYVKSNLSGEFTIVNPHLVRKLKELDLWDDVMINDLKYFEGSLSEISSCLLYTSDAADE
;
A
#
# COMPACT_ATOMS: atom_id res chain seq x y z
N HIS A 1 2.32 -19.75 5.33
CA HIS A 1 3.46 -19.07 4.67
C HIS A 1 3.18 -17.59 4.28
N LEU A 2 1.95 -17.22 3.91
CA LEU A 2 1.59 -15.83 3.55
C LEU A 2 1.56 -14.91 4.78
N SER A 3 1.04 -15.37 5.91
CA SER A 3 0.99 -14.58 7.15
C SER A 3 2.38 -14.20 7.67
N ILE A 4 3.34 -15.13 7.61
CA ILE A 4 4.74 -14.87 8.03
C ILE A 4 5.42 -13.84 7.10
N ARG A 5 5.13 -13.85 5.80
CA ARG A 5 5.64 -12.84 4.87
C ARG A 5 5.06 -11.46 5.14
N ARG A 6 3.75 -11.37 5.40
CA ARG A 6 3.08 -10.10 5.76
C ARG A 6 3.66 -9.52 7.04
N GLN A 7 3.77 -10.32 8.11
CA GLN A 7 4.41 -9.89 9.38
C GLN A 7 5.85 -9.42 9.17
N ARG A 8 6.66 -10.14 8.40
CA ARG A 8 8.03 -9.74 8.11
C ARG A 8 8.11 -8.40 7.36
N GLN A 9 7.24 -8.16 6.39
CA GLN A 9 7.19 -6.89 5.66
C GLN A 9 6.74 -5.74 6.56
N MET A 10 5.77 -5.94 7.43
CA MET A 10 5.33 -4.95 8.41
C MET A 10 6.48 -4.60 9.36
N CYS A 11 7.16 -5.58 9.95
CA CYS A 11 8.32 -5.34 10.83
C CYS A 11 9.45 -4.57 10.15
N ILE A 12 9.71 -4.80 8.85
CA ILE A 12 10.71 -4.06 8.09
C ILE A 12 10.29 -2.60 7.91
N ARG A 13 9.04 -2.35 7.52
CA ARG A 13 8.50 -0.98 7.34
C ARG A 13 8.51 -0.21 8.64
N ASP A 14 8.07 -0.83 9.74
CA ASP A 14 8.07 -0.24 11.07
C ASP A 14 9.47 0.18 11.50
N ARG A 15 10.46 -0.69 11.31
CA ARG A 15 11.85 -0.38 11.63
C ARG A 15 12.41 0.75 10.78
N ILE A 16 12.11 0.78 9.49
CA ILE A 16 12.56 1.86 8.59
C ILE A 16 11.91 3.17 9.03
N SER A 17 10.59 3.20 9.27
CA SER A 17 9.86 4.38 9.71
C SER A 17 10.39 4.88 11.06
N TYR A 18 10.51 3.99 12.05
CA TYR A 18 11.02 4.32 13.37
C TYR A 18 12.41 4.96 13.30
N ASN A 19 13.36 4.31 12.61
CA ASN A 19 14.73 4.81 12.53
C ASN A 19 14.84 6.09 11.71
N ALA A 20 14.03 6.27 10.67
CA ALA A 20 14.00 7.52 9.91
C ALA A 20 13.50 8.69 10.74
N ILE A 21 12.44 8.49 11.54
CA ILE A 21 11.93 9.50 12.48
C ILE A 21 12.97 9.78 13.57
N TYR A 22 13.55 8.74 14.17
CA TYR A 22 14.59 8.87 15.17
C TYR A 22 15.78 9.68 14.65
N ALA A 23 16.32 9.34 13.48
CA ALA A 23 17.43 10.07 12.87
C ALA A 23 17.08 11.54 12.59
N SER A 24 15.85 11.83 12.17
CA SER A 24 15.39 13.20 11.96
C SER A 24 15.32 13.99 13.27
N THR A 25 15.00 13.35 14.39
CA THR A 25 15.06 14.02 15.72
C THR A 25 16.49 14.29 16.15
N GLU A 26 17.44 13.38 15.90
CA GLU A 26 18.86 13.65 16.19
C GLU A 26 19.38 14.82 15.37
N LEU A 27 19.04 14.88 14.07
CA LEU A 27 19.39 16.01 13.22
C LEU A 27 18.76 17.32 13.69
N ALA A 28 17.52 17.28 14.19
CA ALA A 28 16.85 18.46 14.73
C ALA A 28 17.55 18.99 15.98
N LYS A 29 18.07 18.10 16.82
CA LYS A 29 18.84 18.46 18.00
C LYS A 29 20.15 19.20 17.67
N GLU A 30 20.79 18.83 16.55
CA GLU A 30 22.03 19.47 16.09
C GLU A 30 21.80 20.75 15.30
N ARG A 31 20.75 20.77 14.44
CA ARG A 31 20.55 21.80 13.42
C ARG A 31 19.25 22.58 13.57
N GLY A 32 18.48 22.34 14.63
CA GLY A 32 17.15 22.89 14.84
C GLY A 32 16.07 22.11 14.07
N ALA A 33 14.85 22.24 14.55
CA ALA A 33 13.68 21.70 13.86
C ALA A 33 13.42 22.44 12.53
N TYR A 34 12.61 21.86 11.65
CA TYR A 34 12.17 22.58 10.46
C TYR A 34 11.24 23.74 10.83
N GLU A 35 11.22 24.80 10.03
CA GLU A 35 10.63 26.10 10.36
C GLU A 35 9.15 26.02 10.76
N SER A 36 8.35 25.20 10.08
CA SER A 36 6.92 25.02 10.37
C SER A 36 6.63 23.82 11.28
N PHE A 37 7.55 23.45 12.17
CA PHE A 37 7.36 22.32 13.10
C PHE A 37 6.22 22.59 14.08
N ASP A 38 6.16 23.80 14.61
CA ASP A 38 5.13 24.19 15.57
C ASP A 38 3.73 24.18 14.92
N GLY A 39 2.77 23.54 15.60
CA GLY A 39 1.42 23.32 15.07
C GLY A 39 1.26 22.12 14.16
N SER A 40 2.37 21.47 13.73
CA SER A 40 2.35 20.25 12.93
C SER A 40 1.82 19.04 13.73
N LEU A 41 1.50 17.95 13.01
CA LEU A 41 1.16 16.68 13.67
C LEU A 41 2.31 16.14 14.52
N TRP A 42 3.55 16.37 14.08
CA TRP A 42 4.76 15.99 14.83
C TRP A 42 4.85 16.71 16.18
N SER A 43 4.61 18.00 16.21
CA SER A 43 4.64 18.78 17.47
C SER A 43 3.54 18.35 18.43
N LYS A 44 2.41 17.91 17.92
CA LYS A 44 1.31 17.30 18.70
C LYS A 44 1.65 15.88 19.15
N GLY A 45 2.72 15.27 18.62
CA GLY A 45 3.14 13.90 18.90
C GLY A 45 2.31 12.86 18.18
N ILE A 46 1.68 13.22 17.08
CA ILE A 46 0.96 12.29 16.22
C ILE A 46 1.96 11.70 15.22
N LEU A 47 2.22 10.41 15.37
CA LEU A 47 3.12 9.63 14.49
C LEU A 47 2.32 8.99 13.36
N PRO A 48 2.97 8.56 12.25
CA PRO A 48 2.28 7.91 11.13
C PRO A 48 1.40 6.72 11.54
N LYS A 49 1.81 5.93 12.53
CA LYS A 49 1.03 4.80 13.05
C LYS A 49 -0.30 5.23 13.69
N ASP A 50 -0.38 6.42 14.26
CA ASP A 50 -1.59 6.93 14.90
C ASP A 50 -2.69 7.24 13.88
N SER A 51 -2.33 7.31 12.59
CA SER A 51 -3.29 7.48 11.49
C SER A 51 -4.33 6.35 11.44
N LEU A 52 -4.00 5.15 11.91
CA LEU A 52 -4.95 4.04 12.02
C LEU A 52 -6.06 4.34 13.02
N ASN A 53 -5.72 4.92 14.18
CA ASN A 53 -6.71 5.29 15.18
C ASN A 53 -7.60 6.44 14.70
N ILE A 54 -7.01 7.44 14.03
CA ILE A 54 -7.75 8.55 13.42
C ILE A 54 -8.70 8.02 12.31
N LEU A 55 -8.26 7.02 11.54
CA LEU A 55 -9.08 6.40 10.51
C LEU A 55 -10.25 5.61 11.12
N GLU A 56 -9.99 4.88 12.21
CA GLU A 56 -11.00 4.14 12.96
C GLU A 56 -12.07 5.07 13.55
N GLU A 57 -11.66 6.19 14.14
CA GLU A 57 -12.57 7.22 14.64
C GLU A 57 -13.45 7.81 13.54
N ASN A 58 -12.91 8.02 12.35
CA ASN A 58 -13.62 8.63 11.23
C ASN A 58 -14.52 7.68 10.43
N ARG A 59 -14.17 6.39 10.34
CA ARG A 59 -14.85 5.41 9.48
C ARG A 59 -15.56 4.29 10.22
N GLY A 60 -15.24 4.08 11.50
CA GLY A 60 -15.71 2.94 12.30
C GLY A 60 -14.72 1.76 12.29
N SER A 61 -14.70 1.01 13.39
CA SER A 61 -13.79 -0.13 13.59
C SER A 61 -14.07 -1.30 12.64
N GLU A 62 -15.27 -1.43 12.14
CA GLU A 62 -15.72 -2.48 11.22
C GLU A 62 -15.01 -2.45 9.86
N TYR A 63 -14.49 -1.26 9.46
CA TYR A 63 -13.76 -1.09 8.19
C TYR A 63 -12.23 -1.18 8.36
N LEU A 64 -11.75 -1.53 9.55
CA LEU A 64 -10.32 -1.56 9.87
C LEU A 64 -9.90 -2.95 10.36
N ASN A 65 -9.64 -3.86 9.44
CA ASN A 65 -9.02 -5.15 9.76
C ASN A 65 -7.50 -5.08 9.54
N VAL A 66 -6.80 -4.30 10.39
CA VAL A 66 -5.35 -4.10 10.31
C VAL A 66 -4.69 -4.57 11.59
N ASP A 67 -3.58 -5.30 11.46
CA ASP A 67 -2.74 -5.67 12.60
C ASP A 67 -2.12 -4.41 13.23
N LYS A 68 -2.50 -4.14 14.49
CA LYS A 68 -2.02 -2.99 15.29
C LYS A 68 -0.87 -3.38 16.23
N SER A 69 -0.29 -4.57 16.07
CA SER A 69 0.81 -5.04 16.93
C SER A 69 2.04 -4.13 16.81
N GLU A 70 2.72 -3.93 17.91
CA GLU A 70 3.90 -3.07 18.02
C GLU A 70 5.10 -3.88 18.52
N THR A 71 6.23 -3.73 17.84
CA THR A 71 7.49 -4.38 18.23
C THR A 71 8.56 -3.38 18.68
N LEU A 72 8.30 -2.07 18.55
CA LEU A 72 9.23 -0.99 18.83
C LEU A 72 8.64 -0.02 19.87
N ASP A 73 9.50 0.67 20.62
CA ASP A 73 9.07 1.65 21.63
C ASP A 73 8.72 3.00 21.00
N TRP A 74 7.54 3.06 20.40
CA TRP A 74 6.99 4.26 19.79
C TRP A 74 6.72 5.38 20.78
N GLU A 75 6.46 5.06 22.05
CA GLU A 75 6.19 6.07 23.07
C GLU A 75 7.44 6.86 23.43
N THR A 76 8.57 6.20 23.56
CA THR A 76 9.86 6.90 23.76
C THR A 76 10.19 7.76 22.56
N LEU A 77 9.94 7.29 21.33
CA LEU A 77 10.12 8.08 20.12
C LEU A 77 9.19 9.29 20.07
N ARG A 78 7.91 9.14 20.45
CA ARG A 78 6.94 10.22 20.55
C ARG A 78 7.40 11.33 21.49
N LYS A 79 7.87 10.96 22.69
CA LYS A 79 8.42 11.90 23.67
C LYS A 79 9.64 12.65 23.10
N LYS A 80 10.49 11.93 22.38
CA LYS A 80 11.67 12.49 21.73
C LYS A 80 11.31 13.48 20.64
N VAL A 81 10.35 13.15 19.76
CA VAL A 81 9.85 14.04 18.71
C VAL A 81 9.30 15.35 19.31
N LYS A 82 8.51 15.26 20.40
CA LYS A 82 7.98 16.44 21.08
C LYS A 82 9.07 17.29 21.71
N LYS A 83 10.12 16.68 22.25
CA LYS A 83 11.19 17.37 22.97
C LYS A 83 12.21 17.99 22.02
N ASP A 84 12.73 17.21 21.07
CA ASP A 84 13.86 17.58 20.23
C ASP A 84 13.42 18.17 18.88
N GLY A 85 12.15 17.99 18.52
CA GLY A 85 11.61 18.38 17.22
C GLY A 85 11.96 17.38 16.11
N MET A 86 11.66 17.78 14.88
CA MET A 86 11.98 17.05 13.67
C MET A 86 12.76 17.97 12.72
N ARG A 87 13.85 17.49 12.12
CA ARG A 87 14.58 18.25 11.09
C ARG A 87 13.86 18.25 9.75
N ASN A 88 13.20 17.14 9.43
CA ASN A 88 12.51 16.93 8.17
C ASN A 88 11.00 16.85 8.42
N SER A 89 10.20 17.59 7.66
CA SER A 89 8.73 17.50 7.74
C SER A 89 8.22 16.14 7.28
N ASN A 90 8.90 15.51 6.32
CA ASN A 90 8.62 14.16 5.86
C ASN A 90 9.90 13.35 5.81
N VAL A 91 9.88 12.13 6.27
CA VAL A 91 11.04 11.21 6.32
C VAL A 91 10.87 10.00 5.40
N MET A 92 9.66 9.78 4.88
CA MET A 92 9.34 8.69 3.94
C MET A 92 8.32 9.18 2.91
N ALA A 93 8.41 8.61 1.71
CA ALA A 93 7.43 8.83 0.65
C ALA A 93 7.17 7.52 -0.11
N ILE A 94 5.97 7.38 -0.65
CA ILE A 94 5.62 6.29 -1.54
C ILE A 94 5.89 6.76 -2.96
N ALA A 95 6.90 6.15 -3.60
CA ALA A 95 7.26 6.49 -4.96
C ALA A 95 6.27 5.91 -5.97
N PRO A 96 5.94 6.62 -7.08
CA PRO A 96 5.07 6.10 -8.14
C PRO A 96 5.61 4.84 -8.83
N THR A 97 6.91 4.63 -8.89
CA THR A 97 7.60 3.46 -9.46
C THR A 97 7.19 3.08 -10.90
N ALA A 98 6.80 4.08 -11.71
CA ALA A 98 6.22 3.85 -13.04
C ALA A 98 7.08 2.99 -13.98
N THR A 99 8.38 3.24 -14.03
CA THR A 99 9.31 2.48 -14.90
C THR A 99 9.81 1.21 -14.22
N ILE A 100 10.18 1.30 -12.94
CA ILE A 100 10.73 0.17 -12.17
C ILE A 100 9.70 -0.96 -12.05
N SER A 101 8.44 -0.63 -11.81
CA SER A 101 7.36 -1.61 -11.72
C SER A 101 7.18 -2.41 -13.02
N ASN A 102 7.32 -1.76 -14.18
CA ASN A 102 7.25 -2.43 -15.47
C ASN A 102 8.43 -3.40 -15.67
N ILE A 103 9.64 -3.03 -15.25
CA ILE A 103 10.84 -3.88 -15.36
C ILE A 103 10.70 -5.11 -14.44
N THR A 104 10.17 -4.91 -13.25
CA THR A 104 10.05 -5.97 -12.23
C THR A 104 8.76 -6.78 -12.34
N GLY A 105 7.81 -6.36 -13.19
CA GLY A 105 6.52 -7.06 -13.37
C GLY A 105 5.61 -7.00 -12.14
N ILE A 106 5.65 -5.89 -11.38
CA ILE A 106 4.80 -5.64 -10.22
C ILE A 106 3.88 -4.45 -10.45
N THR A 107 2.91 -4.25 -9.57
CA THR A 107 2.05 -3.06 -9.58
C THR A 107 2.82 -1.80 -9.19
N GLN A 108 2.36 -0.65 -9.68
CA GLN A 108 2.97 0.63 -9.37
C GLN A 108 2.65 1.08 -7.95
N SER A 109 3.59 1.71 -7.28
CA SER A 109 3.43 2.25 -5.93
C SER A 109 2.97 1.14 -4.94
N ILE A 110 1.92 1.40 -4.19
CA ILE A 110 1.21 0.44 -3.33
C ILE A 110 -0.21 0.17 -3.84
N GLU A 111 -0.52 0.63 -5.04
CA GLU A 111 -1.84 0.49 -5.64
C GLU A 111 -2.09 -0.94 -6.11
N PRO A 112 -3.29 -1.48 -5.92
CA PRO A 112 -3.69 -2.72 -6.56
C PRO A 112 -3.82 -2.52 -8.08
N THR A 113 -3.88 -3.62 -8.81
CA THR A 113 -4.23 -3.56 -10.24
C THR A 113 -5.68 -3.08 -10.37
N TYR A 114 -5.89 -1.89 -10.94
CA TYR A 114 -7.22 -1.27 -11.02
C TYR A 114 -8.13 -1.87 -12.09
N GLN A 115 -7.55 -2.61 -13.06
CA GLN A 115 -8.30 -3.33 -14.09
C GLN A 115 -7.64 -4.68 -14.38
N ASN A 116 -8.45 -5.68 -14.69
CA ASN A 116 -7.96 -7.01 -15.06
C ASN A 116 -7.47 -7.09 -16.51
N LEU A 117 -8.00 -6.22 -17.38
CA LEU A 117 -7.59 -6.09 -18.76
C LEU A 117 -7.56 -4.60 -19.14
N TYR A 118 -6.47 -4.12 -19.70
CA TYR A 118 -6.34 -2.74 -20.18
C TYR A 118 -5.31 -2.62 -21.28
N VAL A 119 -5.40 -1.56 -22.07
CA VAL A 119 -4.42 -1.23 -23.09
C VAL A 119 -3.46 -0.19 -22.55
N LYS A 120 -2.18 -0.49 -22.61
CA LYS A 120 -1.11 0.44 -22.29
C LYS A 120 -0.48 0.97 -23.58
N SER A 121 -0.62 2.26 -23.84
CA SER A 121 0.00 2.94 -24.98
C SER A 121 1.29 3.63 -24.56
N ASN A 122 2.33 3.51 -25.37
CA ASN A 122 3.58 4.25 -25.25
C ASN A 122 4.15 4.56 -26.65
N LEU A 123 5.34 5.18 -26.70
CA LEU A 123 6.00 5.53 -27.98
C LEU A 123 6.32 4.30 -28.87
N SER A 124 6.39 3.11 -28.30
CA SER A 124 6.68 1.85 -29.03
C SER A 124 5.41 1.14 -29.52
N GLY A 125 4.22 1.60 -29.15
CA GLY A 125 2.95 1.01 -29.57
C GLY A 125 1.96 0.79 -28.42
N GLU A 126 0.93 0.03 -28.74
CA GLU A 126 -0.13 -0.36 -27.81
C GLU A 126 0.03 -1.81 -27.38
N PHE A 127 -0.07 -2.05 -26.09
CA PHE A 127 0.09 -3.37 -25.48
C PHE A 127 -1.13 -3.69 -24.64
N THR A 128 -1.80 -4.78 -24.97
CA THR A 128 -2.88 -5.33 -24.12
C THR A 128 -2.25 -6.05 -22.93
N ILE A 129 -2.57 -5.59 -21.74
CA ILE A 129 -2.08 -6.16 -20.48
C ILE A 129 -3.25 -6.80 -19.76
N VAL A 130 -3.05 -8.04 -19.34
CA VAL A 130 -4.00 -8.78 -18.52
C VAL A 130 -3.40 -9.04 -17.14
N ASN A 131 -4.23 -9.05 -16.09
CA ASN A 131 -3.80 -9.37 -14.75
C ASN A 131 -3.28 -10.82 -14.66
N PRO A 132 -1.97 -11.05 -14.42
CA PRO A 132 -1.41 -12.39 -14.44
C PRO A 132 -1.89 -13.27 -13.28
N HIS A 133 -2.32 -12.66 -12.18
CA HIS A 133 -2.87 -13.39 -11.04
C HIS A 133 -4.26 -13.95 -11.37
N LEU A 134 -5.09 -13.15 -12.04
CA LEU A 134 -6.39 -13.58 -12.54
C LEU A 134 -6.22 -14.75 -13.54
N VAL A 135 -5.37 -14.59 -14.54
CA VAL A 135 -5.12 -15.65 -15.54
C VAL A 135 -4.69 -16.96 -14.89
N ARG A 136 -3.79 -16.87 -13.91
CA ARG A 136 -3.34 -18.05 -13.16
C ARG A 136 -4.52 -18.71 -12.43
N LYS A 137 -5.35 -17.91 -11.76
CA LYS A 137 -6.50 -18.43 -11.03
C LYS A 137 -7.55 -19.06 -11.94
N LEU A 138 -7.84 -18.43 -13.08
CA LEU A 138 -8.76 -18.98 -14.07
C LEU A 138 -8.23 -20.29 -14.67
N LYS A 139 -6.92 -20.40 -14.91
CA LYS A 139 -6.28 -21.66 -15.34
C LYS A 139 -6.35 -22.76 -14.26
N GLU A 140 -6.15 -22.43 -13.00
CA GLU A 140 -6.30 -23.38 -11.89
C GLU A 140 -7.72 -23.94 -11.76
N LEU A 141 -8.72 -23.15 -12.18
CA LEU A 141 -10.14 -23.52 -12.17
C LEU A 141 -10.64 -24.11 -13.49
N ASP A 142 -9.75 -24.27 -14.47
CA ASP A 142 -10.07 -24.75 -15.83
C ASP A 142 -11.10 -23.87 -16.56
N LEU A 143 -11.10 -22.57 -16.25
CA LEU A 143 -12.01 -21.54 -16.82
C LEU A 143 -11.29 -20.64 -17.85
N TRP A 144 -10.02 -20.85 -18.15
CA TRP A 144 -9.28 -20.06 -19.10
C TRP A 144 -9.37 -20.63 -20.50
N ASP A 145 -10.35 -20.22 -21.25
CA ASP A 145 -10.63 -20.60 -22.64
C ASP A 145 -10.86 -19.39 -23.55
N ASP A 146 -11.14 -19.62 -24.83
CA ASP A 146 -11.39 -18.54 -25.78
C ASP A 146 -12.68 -17.76 -25.48
N VAL A 147 -13.67 -18.40 -24.84
CA VAL A 147 -14.91 -17.73 -24.42
C VAL A 147 -14.61 -16.74 -23.31
N MET A 148 -13.91 -17.18 -22.27
CA MET A 148 -13.47 -16.32 -21.17
C MET A 148 -12.63 -15.13 -21.64
N ILE A 149 -11.73 -15.34 -22.60
CA ILE A 149 -10.91 -14.27 -23.18
C ILE A 149 -11.78 -13.24 -23.92
N ASN A 150 -12.78 -13.69 -24.66
CA ASN A 150 -13.70 -12.81 -25.39
C ASN A 150 -14.63 -12.06 -24.42
N ASP A 151 -15.12 -12.72 -23.38
CA ASP A 151 -15.94 -12.11 -22.35
C ASP A 151 -15.13 -11.04 -21.57
N LEU A 152 -13.91 -11.33 -21.19
CA LEU A 152 -13.01 -10.34 -20.57
C LEU A 152 -12.77 -9.12 -21.46
N LYS A 153 -12.66 -9.30 -22.78
CA LYS A 153 -12.53 -8.19 -23.71
C LYS A 153 -13.83 -7.40 -23.82
N TYR A 154 -14.97 -8.09 -23.92
CA TYR A 154 -16.28 -7.47 -24.05
C TYR A 154 -16.67 -6.65 -22.82
N PHE A 155 -16.39 -7.17 -21.62
CA PHE A 155 -16.68 -6.51 -20.34
C PHE A 155 -15.50 -5.68 -19.78
N GLU A 156 -14.53 -5.33 -20.62
CA GLU A 156 -13.40 -4.47 -20.27
C GLU A 156 -12.61 -4.96 -19.02
N GLY A 157 -12.49 -6.28 -18.86
CA GLY A 157 -11.80 -6.92 -17.73
C GLY A 157 -12.65 -7.07 -16.46
N SER A 158 -13.93 -6.68 -16.48
CA SER A 158 -14.86 -6.95 -15.38
C SER A 158 -15.25 -8.42 -15.36
N LEU A 159 -15.28 -9.02 -14.17
CA LEU A 159 -15.77 -10.39 -13.95
C LEU A 159 -17.22 -10.43 -13.48
N SER A 160 -17.77 -9.30 -13.04
CA SER A 160 -19.12 -9.22 -12.45
C SER A 160 -20.23 -9.60 -13.42
N GLU A 161 -20.00 -9.37 -14.72
CA GLU A 161 -20.98 -9.63 -15.77
C GLU A 161 -20.80 -11.02 -16.43
N ILE A 162 -19.71 -11.74 -16.09
CA ILE A 162 -19.40 -13.05 -16.67
C ILE A 162 -20.07 -14.14 -15.85
N SER A 163 -21.20 -14.64 -16.33
CA SER A 163 -22.05 -15.63 -15.63
C SER A 163 -21.34 -16.96 -15.34
N SER A 164 -20.34 -17.33 -16.14
CA SER A 164 -19.52 -18.55 -15.94
C SER A 164 -18.41 -18.37 -14.90
N CYS A 165 -18.16 -17.14 -14.42
CA CYS A 165 -17.08 -16.85 -13.48
C CYS A 165 -17.61 -16.85 -12.05
N LEU A 166 -17.53 -17.99 -11.36
CA LEU A 166 -17.89 -18.13 -9.94
C LEU A 166 -16.95 -17.40 -8.96
N LEU A 167 -15.86 -16.82 -9.45
CA LEU A 167 -14.89 -16.08 -8.63
C LEU A 167 -15.46 -14.80 -8.00
N TYR A 168 -16.59 -14.31 -8.51
CA TYR A 168 -17.19 -13.08 -8.05
C TYR A 168 -18.24 -13.27 -6.93
N THR A 169 -18.66 -14.49 -6.62
CA THR A 169 -19.70 -14.77 -5.62
C THR A 169 -19.16 -14.93 -4.20
N SER A 170 -17.86 -14.87 -3.99
CA SER A 170 -17.26 -14.91 -2.66
C SER A 170 -16.24 -13.80 -2.53
N ASP A 171 -16.57 -12.79 -1.76
CA ASP A 171 -15.69 -11.90 -0.98
C ASP A 171 -14.26 -11.65 -1.51
N ALA A 172 -14.10 -11.34 -2.79
CA ALA A 172 -12.82 -10.82 -3.30
C ALA A 172 -12.54 -9.38 -2.79
N ALA A 173 -13.45 -8.79 -2.03
CA ALA A 173 -13.31 -7.49 -1.38
C ALA A 173 -12.78 -7.57 0.07
N ASP A 174 -12.70 -8.77 0.66
CA ASP A 174 -12.36 -8.96 2.08
C ASP A 174 -11.01 -9.68 2.32
N GLU A 175 -10.12 -9.82 1.31
CA GLU A 175 -8.76 -10.32 1.54
C GLU A 175 -7.65 -9.31 1.24
#